data_f9b9646b843853e09cff3d6f441eda13
#
_entry.id   f9b9646b843853e09cff3d6f441eda13
#
_cell.length_a   1.000
_cell.length_b   1.000
_cell.length_c   1.000
_cell.angle_alpha   90.00
_cell.angle_beta   90.00
_cell.angle_gamma   90.00
#
_symmetry.space_group_name_H-M   'P 1'
#
loop_
_entity.id
_entity.type
_entity.pdbx_description
1 polymer ?
#
loop_
_entity_poly.entity_id
_entity_poly.type
_entity_poly.pdbx_seq_one_letter_code
_entity_poly.pdbx_strand_id
1 'polypeptide(L)'
;MKSIPVIVFTALIFFTSSVFAQFKTPDWVSKAGARKFSFKQKNYLVNQYGALNDGKTLATKAIQQAIDDCAAKGGGTVSFQPGKYLTGSLFVKTGVNFEVGKGVELLGSQDIKDYPEIDTRVAGIEMKWPAALINILKQHKVAISGSGLINAQGKPFWDYYWNLRKDYDAKGLRWIVDYDAKRPRTVLIESASDVIVRDVNLQQAGFWTVQILYSSYVTVDKITIRNNVDGHGPSTDGIDVDSSLWTLIQNCDIDCNDDNFCLKAGRDWDGLRVNRPTEYVVIRNCIARKGAGLLTLGSETSGSIRHVWATDLIGYGTGNALNIKSAKTRGGTVEDVYFGNITMEGGGNVIQVNPNWNPAYSYSTLPAGYTPDSIPLHWTKLLTHVEPASKGIPKIQNINVFNVNAKDVKKAINAIGFSETILKNFNFKNLNITAATAGNIEFAQNWTFDNVKITAADASTLKVANATGVKP
;
A
#
# COMPACT_ATOMS: atom_id res chain seq x y z
N MET A 1 16.78 46.70 -59.71
CA MET A 1 16.18 45.79 -58.76
C MET A 1 17.00 45.82 -57.48
N LYS A 2 16.45 46.39 -56.39
CA LYS A 2 17.17 46.57 -55.12
C LYS A 2 16.75 45.39 -54.21
N SER A 3 17.73 44.61 -53.80
CA SER A 3 17.54 43.48 -52.82
C SER A 3 17.38 44.00 -51.38
N ILE A 4 16.29 43.62 -50.71
CA ILE A 4 16.01 43.90 -49.29
C ILE A 4 16.58 42.77 -48.50
N PRO A 5 17.39 42.95 -47.43
CA PRO A 5 17.84 41.90 -46.56
C PRO A 5 16.75 41.52 -45.54
N VAL A 6 16.44 40.24 -45.46
CA VAL A 6 15.57 39.67 -44.43
C VAL A 6 16.39 39.50 -43.17
N ILE A 7 16.09 40.25 -42.11
CA ILE A 7 16.65 40.08 -40.78
C ILE A 7 15.81 39.04 -40.04
N VAL A 8 16.38 37.85 -39.80
CA VAL A 8 15.79 36.81 -38.96
C VAL A 8 16.10 37.13 -37.49
N PHE A 9 15.08 37.51 -36.75
CA PHE A 9 15.18 37.67 -35.30
C PHE A 9 15.05 36.28 -34.64
N THR A 10 16.16 35.73 -34.17
CA THR A 10 16.15 34.51 -33.34
C THR A 10 15.87 34.92 -31.90
N ALA A 11 14.64 34.71 -31.44
CA ALA A 11 14.28 34.90 -30.04
C ALA A 11 14.86 33.76 -29.21
N LEU A 12 15.92 34.03 -28.43
CA LEU A 12 16.42 33.13 -27.39
C LEU A 12 15.43 33.15 -26.23
N ILE A 13 14.63 32.10 -26.11
CA ILE A 13 13.80 31.88 -24.93
C ILE A 13 14.71 31.31 -23.82
N PHE A 14 15.12 32.18 -22.90
CA PHE A 14 15.76 31.74 -21.65
C PHE A 14 14.71 31.06 -20.76
N PHE A 15 14.72 29.75 -20.72
CA PHE A 15 14.10 29.02 -19.63
C PHE A 15 14.92 29.27 -18.38
N THR A 16 14.49 30.19 -17.53
CA THR A 16 14.98 30.30 -16.17
C THR A 16 14.40 29.09 -15.37
N SER A 17 15.17 28.02 -15.33
CA SER A 17 14.90 26.95 -14.33
C SER A 17 15.13 27.56 -12.96
N SER A 18 14.04 27.89 -12.27
CA SER A 18 14.07 28.23 -10.85
C SER A 18 14.59 27.00 -10.12
N VAL A 19 15.85 27.03 -9.70
CA VAL A 19 16.42 26.04 -8.81
C VAL A 19 15.77 26.27 -7.43
N PHE A 20 14.59 25.69 -7.24
CA PHE A 20 13.98 25.63 -5.91
C PHE A 20 14.88 24.75 -5.04
N ALA A 21 15.26 25.23 -3.87
CA ALA A 21 16.02 24.45 -2.91
C ALA A 21 15.23 23.18 -2.54
N GLN A 22 15.56 22.09 -3.20
CA GLN A 22 14.93 20.78 -3.01
C GLN A 22 15.43 20.17 -1.71
N PHE A 23 14.58 19.42 -0.99
CA PHE A 23 15.08 18.60 0.09
C PHE A 23 16.16 17.65 -0.44
N LYS A 24 17.30 17.61 0.23
CA LYS A 24 18.39 16.71 -0.19
C LYS A 24 17.90 15.26 -0.08
N THR A 25 18.00 14.53 -1.19
CA THR A 25 17.68 13.08 -1.18
C THR A 25 18.61 12.35 -0.21
N PRO A 26 18.08 11.65 0.78
CA PRO A 26 18.89 10.88 1.71
C PRO A 26 19.69 9.77 1.01
N ASP A 27 20.91 9.52 1.46
CA ASP A 27 21.83 8.55 0.83
C ASP A 27 21.28 7.12 0.80
N TRP A 28 20.42 6.77 1.74
CA TRP A 28 19.79 5.45 1.81
C TRP A 28 18.78 5.19 0.68
N VAL A 29 18.23 6.22 0.04
CA VAL A 29 17.23 6.09 -1.04
C VAL A 29 17.78 5.25 -2.21
N SER A 30 19.05 5.38 -2.51
CA SER A 30 19.71 4.62 -3.58
C SER A 30 19.91 3.13 -3.26
N LYS A 31 19.70 2.72 -2.02
CA LYS A 31 19.94 1.36 -1.52
C LYS A 31 18.64 0.54 -1.41
N ALA A 32 17.47 1.17 -1.58
CA ALA A 32 16.18 0.49 -1.52
C ALA A 32 15.95 -0.41 -2.73
N GLY A 33 15.28 -1.53 -2.51
CA GLY A 33 14.95 -2.51 -3.54
C GLY A 33 15.81 -3.76 -3.52
N ALA A 34 15.45 -4.71 -4.36
CA ALA A 34 16.14 -5.98 -4.48
C ALA A 34 17.59 -5.78 -4.93
N ARG A 35 18.49 -6.47 -4.28
CA ARG A 35 19.91 -6.50 -4.67
C ARG A 35 20.08 -7.28 -5.98
N LYS A 36 21.14 -7.02 -6.70
CA LYS A 36 21.37 -7.64 -8.01
C LYS A 36 21.54 -9.16 -7.89
N PHE A 37 20.75 -9.91 -8.64
CA PHE A 37 20.88 -11.36 -8.82
C PHE A 37 20.44 -11.76 -10.23
N SER A 38 20.67 -13.02 -10.59
CA SER A 38 20.30 -13.58 -11.90
C SER A 38 19.71 -14.98 -11.74
N PHE A 39 18.93 -15.38 -12.73
CA PHE A 39 18.36 -16.73 -12.82
C PHE A 39 19.16 -17.59 -13.81
N LYS A 40 19.14 -18.91 -13.62
CA LYS A 40 19.66 -19.85 -14.61
C LYS A 40 18.87 -19.74 -15.92
N GLN A 41 19.57 -19.90 -17.04
CA GLN A 41 18.99 -19.89 -18.39
C GLN A 41 18.34 -21.27 -18.68
N LYS A 42 17.31 -21.62 -17.89
CA LYS A 42 16.55 -22.85 -18.03
C LYS A 42 15.07 -22.56 -17.87
N ASN A 43 14.27 -23.11 -18.79
CA ASN A 43 12.83 -22.91 -18.81
C ASN A 43 12.09 -24.19 -18.40
N TYR A 44 11.03 -24.01 -17.60
CA TYR A 44 10.11 -25.04 -17.11
C TYR A 44 8.70 -24.64 -17.52
N LEU A 45 8.26 -25.18 -18.67
CA LEU A 45 6.96 -24.87 -19.24
C LEU A 45 5.88 -25.67 -18.52
N VAL A 46 4.94 -25.00 -17.85
CA VAL A 46 3.90 -25.65 -17.02
C VAL A 46 3.03 -26.65 -17.80
N ASN A 47 2.85 -26.42 -19.11
CA ASN A 47 2.09 -27.31 -19.98
C ASN A 47 2.75 -28.72 -20.12
N GLN A 48 4.07 -28.82 -19.95
CA GLN A 48 4.78 -30.10 -19.90
C GLN A 48 4.52 -30.88 -18.61
N TYR A 49 3.98 -30.23 -17.59
CA TYR A 49 3.55 -30.84 -16.33
C TYR A 49 2.04 -31.12 -16.29
N GLY A 50 1.33 -30.89 -17.40
CA GLY A 50 -0.09 -31.16 -17.54
C GLY A 50 -1.00 -29.97 -17.19
N ALA A 51 -0.47 -28.77 -17.07
CA ALA A 51 -1.30 -27.57 -16.91
C ALA A 51 -2.08 -27.28 -18.20
N LEU A 52 -3.40 -27.31 -18.12
CA LEU A 52 -4.28 -26.96 -19.22
C LEU A 52 -4.52 -25.44 -19.21
N ASN A 53 -4.54 -24.85 -20.40
CA ASN A 53 -4.77 -23.41 -20.61
C ASN A 53 -6.21 -23.09 -21.06
N ASP A 54 -7.18 -23.86 -20.57
CA ASP A 54 -8.60 -23.78 -20.94
C ASP A 54 -9.44 -22.83 -20.06
N GLY A 55 -8.86 -22.31 -18.99
CA GLY A 55 -9.51 -21.42 -18.02
C GLY A 55 -10.57 -22.09 -17.15
N LYS A 56 -10.66 -23.40 -17.14
CA LYS A 56 -11.72 -24.18 -16.45
C LYS A 56 -11.14 -25.27 -15.57
N THR A 57 -10.15 -25.99 -16.04
CA THR A 57 -9.51 -27.10 -15.33
C THR A 57 -8.51 -26.56 -14.32
N LEU A 58 -8.61 -26.98 -13.07
CA LEU A 58 -7.71 -26.53 -12.00
C LEU A 58 -6.28 -27.03 -12.27
N ALA A 59 -5.37 -26.10 -12.60
CA ALA A 59 -3.99 -26.38 -12.98
C ALA A 59 -2.99 -26.27 -11.80
N THR A 60 -3.47 -26.01 -10.57
CA THR A 60 -2.62 -25.70 -9.39
C THR A 60 -1.51 -26.71 -9.19
N LYS A 61 -1.83 -28.02 -9.22
CA LYS A 61 -0.83 -29.09 -9.00
C LYS A 61 0.25 -29.10 -10.06
N ALA A 62 -0.13 -28.96 -11.34
CA ALA A 62 0.81 -28.97 -12.45
C ALA A 62 1.73 -27.75 -12.44
N ILE A 63 1.19 -26.57 -12.16
CA ILE A 63 1.98 -25.34 -12.04
C ILE A 63 2.93 -25.45 -10.84
N GLN A 64 2.44 -25.93 -9.68
CA GLN A 64 3.28 -26.09 -8.49
C GLN A 64 4.42 -27.09 -8.74
N GLN A 65 4.17 -28.19 -9.44
CA GLN A 65 5.20 -29.16 -9.78
C GLN A 65 6.30 -28.55 -10.66
N ALA A 66 5.95 -27.70 -11.62
CA ALA A 66 6.92 -26.97 -12.43
C ALA A 66 7.79 -26.03 -11.59
N ILE A 67 7.18 -25.32 -10.61
CA ILE A 67 7.90 -24.47 -9.65
C ILE A 67 8.87 -25.30 -8.80
N ASP A 68 8.39 -26.44 -8.28
CA ASP A 68 9.15 -27.31 -7.40
C ASP A 68 10.36 -27.92 -8.13
N ASP A 69 10.16 -28.40 -9.35
CA ASP A 69 11.21 -28.93 -10.22
C ASP A 69 12.25 -27.86 -10.59
N CYS A 70 11.79 -26.66 -10.92
CA CYS A 70 12.66 -25.54 -11.22
C CYS A 70 13.58 -25.23 -10.03
N ALA A 71 13.00 -25.10 -8.84
CA ALA A 71 13.74 -24.80 -7.63
C ALA A 71 14.71 -25.94 -7.25
N ALA A 72 14.26 -27.19 -7.28
CA ALA A 72 15.07 -28.37 -6.96
C ALA A 72 16.31 -28.52 -7.88
N LYS A 73 16.19 -28.08 -9.13
CA LYS A 73 17.29 -28.08 -10.11
C LYS A 73 18.13 -26.80 -10.07
N GLY A 74 17.96 -25.99 -9.04
CA GLY A 74 18.76 -24.80 -8.74
C GLY A 74 18.30 -23.52 -9.43
N GLY A 75 17.02 -23.45 -9.82
CA GLY A 75 16.37 -22.26 -10.35
C GLY A 75 16.27 -22.20 -11.87
N GLY A 76 15.61 -21.15 -12.35
CA GLY A 76 15.31 -20.91 -13.77
C GLY A 76 14.02 -20.11 -13.94
N THR A 77 13.40 -20.21 -15.10
CA THR A 77 12.11 -19.57 -15.41
C THR A 77 11.02 -20.62 -15.49
N VAL A 78 9.92 -20.43 -14.75
CA VAL A 78 8.67 -21.16 -14.93
C VAL A 78 7.78 -20.32 -15.83
N SER A 79 7.38 -20.87 -16.97
CA SER A 79 6.65 -20.16 -18.02
C SER A 79 5.39 -20.91 -18.47
N PHE A 80 4.58 -20.24 -19.25
CA PHE A 80 3.26 -20.69 -19.71
C PHE A 80 3.15 -20.53 -21.23
N GLN A 81 2.42 -21.41 -21.90
CA GLN A 81 1.89 -21.10 -23.23
C GLN A 81 0.77 -20.06 -23.09
N PRO A 82 0.52 -19.23 -24.12
CA PRO A 82 -0.63 -18.32 -24.10
C PRO A 82 -1.94 -19.07 -23.84
N GLY A 83 -2.83 -18.45 -23.04
CA GLY A 83 -4.13 -19.02 -22.64
C GLY A 83 -4.48 -18.70 -21.19
N LYS A 84 -5.54 -19.31 -20.69
CA LYS A 84 -6.09 -19.06 -19.36
C LYS A 84 -5.85 -20.26 -18.44
N TYR A 85 -5.34 -20.03 -17.26
CA TYR A 85 -5.02 -21.06 -16.27
C TYR A 85 -5.77 -20.82 -14.98
N LEU A 86 -6.74 -21.67 -14.64
CA LEU A 86 -7.42 -21.63 -13.35
C LEU A 86 -6.52 -22.25 -12.28
N THR A 87 -6.29 -21.53 -11.18
CA THR A 87 -5.42 -21.99 -10.10
C THR A 87 -5.86 -21.53 -8.73
N GLY A 88 -5.64 -22.33 -7.71
CA GLY A 88 -5.58 -21.93 -6.31
C GLY A 88 -4.21 -21.37 -5.93
N SER A 89 -3.84 -21.49 -4.65
CA SER A 89 -2.56 -20.98 -4.15
C SER A 89 -1.35 -21.64 -4.76
N LEU A 90 -0.41 -20.81 -5.23
CA LEU A 90 0.92 -21.21 -5.71
C LEU A 90 2.00 -20.71 -4.76
N PHE A 91 3.04 -21.49 -4.54
CA PHE A 91 4.16 -21.19 -3.66
C PHE A 91 5.47 -21.13 -4.47
N VAL A 92 5.91 -19.93 -4.80
CA VAL A 92 7.12 -19.68 -5.58
C VAL A 92 8.35 -19.78 -4.70
N LYS A 93 9.37 -20.48 -5.19
CA LYS A 93 10.55 -20.87 -4.43
C LYS A 93 11.82 -20.13 -4.85
N THR A 94 12.83 -20.20 -4.02
CA THR A 94 14.15 -19.59 -4.24
C THR A 94 14.73 -19.94 -5.61
N GLY A 95 15.26 -18.94 -6.29
CA GLY A 95 15.89 -19.07 -7.60
C GLY A 95 14.91 -19.17 -8.77
N VAL A 96 13.60 -19.01 -8.54
CA VAL A 96 12.57 -19.11 -9.58
C VAL A 96 12.15 -17.72 -10.07
N ASN A 97 12.18 -17.52 -11.37
CA ASN A 97 11.44 -16.48 -12.07
C ASN A 97 10.10 -17.06 -12.52
N PHE A 98 9.02 -16.64 -11.90
CA PHE A 98 7.66 -17.03 -12.27
C PHE A 98 7.15 -16.05 -13.32
N GLU A 99 7.16 -16.44 -14.60
CA GLU A 99 6.89 -15.56 -15.72
C GLU A 99 5.49 -15.74 -16.27
N VAL A 100 4.63 -14.77 -15.98
CA VAL A 100 3.29 -14.64 -16.58
C VAL A 100 3.42 -13.81 -17.86
N GLY A 101 3.75 -14.44 -18.96
CA GLY A 101 4.09 -13.82 -20.24
C GLY A 101 2.89 -13.22 -20.98
N LYS A 102 3.16 -12.55 -22.10
CA LYS A 102 2.11 -11.96 -22.94
C LYS A 102 1.10 -13.02 -23.42
N GLY A 103 -0.18 -12.74 -23.28
CA GLY A 103 -1.28 -13.63 -23.65
C GLY A 103 -1.59 -14.73 -22.63
N VAL A 104 -0.90 -14.73 -21.50
CA VAL A 104 -1.19 -15.60 -20.35
C VAL A 104 -2.11 -14.88 -19.37
N GLU A 105 -3.16 -15.55 -18.93
CA GLU A 105 -4.05 -15.10 -17.88
C GLU A 105 -4.12 -16.18 -16.78
N LEU A 106 -3.65 -15.85 -15.57
CA LEU A 106 -3.87 -16.67 -14.39
C LEU A 106 -5.20 -16.26 -13.76
N LEU A 107 -6.11 -17.21 -13.61
CA LEU A 107 -7.41 -17.04 -12.97
C LEU A 107 -7.35 -17.64 -11.56
N GLY A 108 -7.58 -16.82 -10.53
CA GLY A 108 -7.72 -17.31 -9.16
C GLY A 108 -8.99 -18.15 -9.00
N SER A 109 -8.90 -19.27 -8.31
CA SER A 109 -10.10 -20.03 -7.95
C SER A 109 -11.04 -19.20 -7.08
N GLN A 110 -12.32 -19.37 -7.30
CA GLN A 110 -13.38 -18.74 -6.49
C GLN A 110 -13.82 -19.62 -5.31
N ASP A 111 -13.26 -20.83 -5.18
CA ASP A 111 -13.46 -21.68 -4.00
C ASP A 111 -12.36 -21.43 -2.97
N ILE A 112 -12.74 -20.97 -1.77
CA ILE A 112 -11.81 -20.70 -0.67
C ILE A 112 -11.01 -21.95 -0.25
N LYS A 113 -11.47 -23.15 -0.53
CA LYS A 113 -10.79 -24.41 -0.23
C LYS A 113 -9.50 -24.61 -1.03
N ASP A 114 -9.36 -23.91 -2.16
CA ASP A 114 -8.15 -23.93 -2.99
C ASP A 114 -7.03 -23.04 -2.43
N TYR A 115 -7.28 -22.38 -1.28
CA TYR A 115 -6.36 -21.52 -0.56
C TYR A 115 -6.11 -22.05 0.85
N PRO A 116 -5.09 -22.89 1.06
CA PRO A 116 -4.79 -23.45 2.37
C PRO A 116 -4.52 -22.35 3.40
N GLU A 117 -4.94 -22.61 4.65
CA GLU A 117 -4.60 -21.68 5.72
C GLU A 117 -3.12 -21.75 6.09
N ILE A 118 -2.52 -20.59 6.27
CA ILE A 118 -1.13 -20.41 6.70
C ILE A 118 -1.09 -19.49 7.93
N ASP A 119 -0.04 -19.63 8.74
CA ASP A 119 0.27 -18.66 9.78
C ASP A 119 0.88 -17.42 9.12
N THR A 120 0.26 -16.26 9.32
CA THR A 120 0.65 -14.99 8.67
C THR A 120 0.14 -13.81 9.50
N ARG A 121 0.35 -12.59 9.03
CA ARG A 121 -0.27 -11.37 9.59
C ARG A 121 -1.34 -10.84 8.65
N VAL A 122 -2.47 -10.45 9.21
CA VAL A 122 -3.58 -9.80 8.49
C VAL A 122 -4.04 -8.57 9.27
N ALA A 123 -4.16 -7.45 8.58
CA ALA A 123 -4.59 -6.17 9.16
C ALA A 123 -3.96 -5.88 10.54
N GLY A 124 -2.66 -6.18 10.64
CA GLY A 124 -1.81 -5.88 11.79
C GLY A 124 -1.74 -6.93 12.90
N ILE A 125 -2.47 -8.06 12.82
CA ILE A 125 -2.36 -9.16 13.80
C ILE A 125 -1.91 -10.48 13.18
N GLU A 126 -1.11 -11.25 13.92
CA GLU A 126 -0.68 -12.60 13.52
C GLU A 126 -1.79 -13.62 13.78
N MET A 127 -2.23 -14.31 12.71
CA MET A 127 -3.31 -15.30 12.78
C MET A 127 -3.23 -16.28 11.60
N LYS A 128 -4.07 -17.32 11.62
CA LYS A 128 -4.26 -18.18 10.45
C LYS A 128 -5.16 -17.50 9.42
N TRP A 129 -4.72 -17.49 8.18
CA TRP A 129 -5.44 -16.88 7.06
C TRP A 129 -5.24 -17.65 5.77
N PRO A 130 -6.19 -17.62 4.81
CA PRO A 130 -5.98 -18.22 3.50
C PRO A 130 -4.70 -17.68 2.85
N ALA A 131 -3.90 -18.59 2.31
CA ALA A 131 -2.74 -18.21 1.51
C ALA A 131 -3.17 -17.31 0.35
N ALA A 132 -2.25 -16.52 -0.18
CA ALA A 132 -2.50 -15.72 -1.38
C ALA A 132 -2.61 -16.60 -2.63
N LEU A 133 -3.06 -16.03 -3.74
CA LEU A 133 -2.99 -16.71 -5.03
C LEU A 133 -1.53 -17.04 -5.38
N ILE A 134 -0.60 -16.11 -5.17
CA ILE A 134 0.85 -16.32 -5.33
C ILE A 134 1.55 -15.99 -4.02
N ASN A 135 2.32 -16.92 -3.50
CA ASN A 135 3.02 -16.83 -2.23
C ASN A 135 4.52 -16.96 -2.40
N ILE A 136 5.30 -16.09 -1.77
CA ILE A 136 6.76 -16.15 -1.63
C ILE A 136 7.06 -16.13 -0.13
N LEU A 137 7.13 -17.34 0.48
CA LEU A 137 7.25 -17.49 1.94
C LEU A 137 8.65 -17.98 2.32
N LYS A 138 9.41 -17.18 3.08
CA LYS A 138 10.76 -17.51 3.55
C LYS A 138 11.73 -17.86 2.41
N GLN A 139 11.62 -17.15 1.28
CA GLN A 139 12.42 -17.38 0.08
C GLN A 139 13.35 -16.19 -0.21
N HIS A 140 14.29 -16.40 -1.14
CA HIS A 140 15.18 -15.33 -1.59
C HIS A 140 15.51 -15.47 -3.10
N LYS A 141 15.83 -14.34 -3.74
CA LYS A 141 16.15 -14.30 -5.19
C LYS A 141 15.01 -14.90 -6.01
N VAL A 142 13.83 -14.33 -5.88
CA VAL A 142 12.60 -14.74 -6.58
C VAL A 142 12.10 -13.58 -7.43
N ALA A 143 11.53 -13.88 -8.59
CA ALA A 143 10.78 -12.89 -9.35
C ALA A 143 9.40 -13.41 -9.75
N ILE A 144 8.44 -12.47 -9.79
CA ILE A 144 7.21 -12.57 -10.56
C ILE A 144 7.37 -11.56 -11.69
N SER A 145 7.27 -12.00 -12.95
CA SER A 145 7.56 -11.15 -14.10
C SER A 145 6.66 -11.44 -15.29
N GLY A 146 6.79 -10.66 -16.34
CA GLY A 146 6.04 -10.83 -17.58
C GLY A 146 4.95 -9.78 -17.75
N SER A 147 4.29 -9.76 -18.91
CA SER A 147 3.26 -8.77 -19.27
C SER A 147 1.84 -9.35 -19.34
N GLY A 148 1.64 -10.53 -18.76
CA GLY A 148 0.35 -11.20 -18.67
C GLY A 148 -0.54 -10.66 -17.56
N LEU A 149 -1.68 -11.28 -17.38
CA LEU A 149 -2.69 -10.90 -16.39
C LEU A 149 -2.77 -11.95 -15.27
N ILE A 150 -2.81 -11.47 -14.04
CA ILE A 150 -3.16 -12.25 -12.85
C ILE A 150 -4.48 -11.69 -12.34
N ASN A 151 -5.58 -12.38 -12.64
CA ASN A 151 -6.92 -12.03 -12.24
C ASN A 151 -7.33 -12.91 -11.06
N ALA A 152 -7.40 -12.33 -9.88
CA ALA A 152 -7.73 -13.09 -8.67
C ALA A 152 -9.23 -13.41 -8.54
N GLN A 153 -10.08 -12.92 -9.46
CA GLN A 153 -11.53 -13.18 -9.50
C GLN A 153 -12.24 -12.93 -8.17
N GLY A 154 -11.87 -11.86 -7.46
CA GLY A 154 -12.22 -11.59 -6.07
C GLY A 154 -13.68 -11.32 -5.77
N LYS A 155 -14.54 -11.10 -6.78
CA LYS A 155 -15.93 -10.65 -6.60
C LYS A 155 -16.75 -11.52 -5.63
N PRO A 156 -16.74 -12.87 -5.65
CA PRO A 156 -17.50 -13.68 -4.69
C PRO A 156 -17.05 -13.45 -3.24
N PHE A 157 -15.76 -13.19 -3.03
CA PHE A 157 -15.22 -12.85 -1.71
C PHE A 157 -15.66 -11.46 -1.25
N TRP A 158 -15.85 -10.50 -2.18
CA TRP A 158 -16.38 -9.17 -1.87
C TRP A 158 -17.85 -9.26 -1.44
N ASP A 159 -18.67 -10.00 -2.19
CA ASP A 159 -20.09 -10.18 -1.90
C ASP A 159 -20.28 -10.86 -0.53
N TYR A 160 -19.45 -11.87 -0.21
CA TYR A 160 -19.42 -12.49 1.12
C TYR A 160 -19.08 -11.48 2.22
N TYR A 161 -18.04 -10.67 2.04
CA TYR A 161 -17.65 -9.65 3.03
C TYR A 161 -18.76 -8.62 3.26
N TRP A 162 -19.34 -8.06 2.19
CA TRP A 162 -20.37 -7.03 2.32
C TRP A 162 -21.61 -7.54 3.03
N ASN A 163 -22.01 -8.80 2.79
CA ASN A 163 -23.09 -9.44 3.50
C ASN A 163 -22.76 -9.64 4.98
N LEU A 164 -21.57 -10.17 5.29
CA LEU A 164 -21.12 -10.37 6.67
C LEU A 164 -21.01 -9.03 7.42
N ARG A 165 -20.46 -8.00 6.76
CA ARG A 165 -20.31 -6.69 7.36
C ARG A 165 -21.65 -6.07 7.75
N LYS A 166 -22.67 -6.19 6.91
CA LYS A 166 -24.01 -5.70 7.22
C LYS A 166 -24.58 -6.33 8.50
N ASP A 167 -24.36 -7.62 8.68
CA ASP A 167 -24.75 -8.34 9.90
C ASP A 167 -23.91 -7.90 11.11
N TYR A 168 -22.61 -7.79 10.94
CA TYR A 168 -21.68 -7.43 12.00
C TYR A 168 -21.81 -5.97 12.46
N ASP A 169 -22.03 -5.04 11.55
CA ASP A 169 -22.26 -3.64 11.90
C ASP A 169 -23.50 -3.50 12.80
N ALA A 170 -24.58 -4.24 12.51
CA ALA A 170 -25.79 -4.27 13.35
C ALA A 170 -25.56 -4.85 14.75
N LYS A 171 -24.55 -5.71 14.93
CA LYS A 171 -24.19 -6.34 16.19
C LYS A 171 -23.08 -5.62 16.95
N GLY A 172 -22.56 -4.47 16.45
CA GLY A 172 -21.42 -3.77 17.05
C GLY A 172 -20.07 -4.48 16.85
N LEU A 173 -19.97 -5.35 15.84
CA LEU A 173 -18.80 -6.15 15.52
C LEU A 173 -17.98 -5.58 14.34
N ARG A 174 -18.05 -4.26 14.05
CA ARG A 174 -17.29 -3.64 12.97
C ARG A 174 -15.78 -3.91 13.07
N TRP A 175 -15.25 -3.98 14.29
CA TRP A 175 -13.82 -4.14 14.57
C TRP A 175 -13.25 -5.50 14.17
N ILE A 176 -14.11 -6.51 13.96
CA ILE A 176 -13.67 -7.89 13.71
C ILE A 176 -14.04 -8.44 12.32
N VAL A 177 -14.98 -7.82 11.60
CA VAL A 177 -15.47 -8.36 10.33
C VAL A 177 -14.36 -8.62 9.32
N ASP A 178 -13.35 -7.76 9.28
CA ASP A 178 -12.21 -7.91 8.34
C ASP A 178 -11.36 -9.15 8.63
N TYR A 179 -11.43 -9.71 9.83
CA TYR A 179 -10.68 -10.90 10.27
C TYR A 179 -11.52 -12.18 10.20
N ASP A 180 -12.85 -12.09 10.18
CA ASP A 180 -13.74 -13.24 10.06
C ASP A 180 -14.13 -13.50 8.59
N ALA A 181 -14.18 -12.45 7.75
CA ALA A 181 -14.41 -12.56 6.31
C ALA A 181 -13.14 -13.00 5.58
N LYS A 182 -12.83 -14.28 5.64
CA LYS A 182 -11.63 -14.86 5.02
C LYS A 182 -11.63 -14.68 3.50
N ARG A 183 -10.61 -14.04 2.98
CA ARG A 183 -10.44 -13.69 1.57
C ARG A 183 -8.98 -13.83 1.16
N PRO A 184 -8.62 -14.41 0.00
CA PRO A 184 -7.24 -14.53 -0.41
C PRO A 184 -6.69 -13.18 -0.88
N ARG A 185 -5.42 -12.89 -0.57
CA ARG A 185 -4.61 -11.84 -1.21
C ARG A 185 -4.21 -12.30 -2.61
N THR A 186 -3.79 -11.38 -3.48
CA THR A 186 -3.28 -11.80 -4.79
C THR A 186 -1.83 -12.23 -4.70
N VAL A 187 -0.94 -11.40 -4.13
CA VAL A 187 0.49 -11.72 -3.95
C VAL A 187 0.89 -11.49 -2.50
N LEU A 188 1.49 -12.49 -1.87
CA LEU A 188 2.09 -12.39 -0.55
C LEU A 188 3.60 -12.66 -0.62
N ILE A 189 4.39 -11.69 -0.16
CA ILE A 189 5.85 -11.80 0.01
C ILE A 189 6.12 -11.73 1.51
N GLU A 190 6.39 -12.88 2.14
CA GLU A 190 6.53 -12.94 3.60
C GLU A 190 7.86 -13.54 4.03
N SER A 191 8.56 -12.83 4.94
CA SER A 191 9.86 -13.25 5.48
C SER A 191 10.88 -13.59 4.38
N ALA A 192 10.82 -12.84 3.26
CA ALA A 192 11.62 -13.09 2.07
C ALA A 192 12.61 -11.95 1.82
N SER A 193 13.60 -12.20 0.96
CA SER A 193 14.58 -11.17 0.59
C SER A 193 14.97 -11.26 -0.89
N ASP A 194 15.37 -10.12 -1.46
CA ASP A 194 15.75 -10.03 -2.88
C ASP A 194 14.64 -10.55 -3.80
N VAL A 195 13.45 -9.94 -3.68
CA VAL A 195 12.27 -10.29 -4.48
C VAL A 195 11.95 -9.18 -5.46
N ILE A 196 11.62 -9.54 -6.68
CA ILE A 196 11.21 -8.63 -7.74
C ILE A 196 9.81 -9.00 -8.24
N VAL A 197 8.88 -8.04 -8.23
CA VAL A 197 7.59 -8.15 -8.93
C VAL A 197 7.56 -7.08 -10.02
N ARG A 198 7.49 -7.47 -11.29
CA ARG A 198 7.60 -6.50 -12.37
C ARG A 198 6.78 -6.83 -13.59
N ASP A 199 6.35 -5.77 -14.28
CA ASP A 199 5.71 -5.78 -15.61
C ASP A 199 4.33 -6.46 -15.65
N VAL A 200 3.89 -7.15 -14.59
CA VAL A 200 2.62 -7.90 -14.53
C VAL A 200 1.41 -6.99 -14.32
N ASN A 201 0.27 -7.45 -14.80
CA ASN A 201 -1.03 -6.82 -14.57
C ASN A 201 -1.81 -7.63 -13.53
N LEU A 202 -2.30 -6.96 -12.47
CA LEU A 202 -3.07 -7.58 -11.38
C LEU A 202 -4.49 -7.03 -11.40
N GLN A 203 -5.48 -7.90 -11.17
CA GLN A 203 -6.88 -7.50 -11.25
C GLN A 203 -7.74 -8.24 -10.23
N GLN A 204 -8.79 -7.56 -9.75
CA GLN A 204 -9.86 -8.12 -8.91
C GLN A 204 -9.33 -8.92 -7.70
N ALA A 205 -8.43 -8.34 -6.92
CA ALA A 205 -7.95 -8.95 -5.68
C ALA A 205 -9.11 -9.26 -4.73
N GLY A 206 -9.09 -10.42 -4.09
CA GLY A 206 -10.10 -10.77 -3.08
C GLY A 206 -9.94 -9.95 -1.79
N PHE A 207 -8.71 -9.57 -1.49
CA PHE A 207 -8.25 -8.76 -0.37
C PHE A 207 -7.04 -7.94 -0.85
N TRP A 208 -6.13 -7.48 -0.01
CA TRP A 208 -4.92 -6.74 -0.39
C TRP A 208 -4.22 -7.35 -1.62
N THR A 209 -3.84 -6.51 -2.58
CA THR A 209 -3.33 -7.02 -3.86
C THR A 209 -1.90 -7.52 -3.74
N VAL A 210 -0.97 -6.68 -3.29
CA VAL A 210 0.42 -7.09 -3.05
C VAL A 210 0.77 -6.75 -1.61
N GLN A 211 1.02 -7.75 -0.79
CA GLN A 211 1.52 -7.55 0.57
C GLN A 211 2.98 -7.98 0.70
N ILE A 212 3.81 -7.07 1.18
CA ILE A 212 5.22 -7.28 1.52
C ILE A 212 5.31 -7.28 3.04
N LEU A 213 5.40 -8.47 3.63
CA LEU A 213 5.35 -8.71 5.08
C LEU A 213 6.67 -9.26 5.60
N TYR A 214 7.23 -8.66 6.64
CA TYR A 214 8.47 -9.12 7.30
C TYR A 214 9.65 -9.34 6.35
N SER A 215 9.66 -8.67 5.20
CA SER A 215 10.59 -8.91 4.10
C SER A 215 11.61 -7.78 3.96
N SER A 216 12.64 -8.01 3.17
CA SER A 216 13.65 -6.99 2.91
C SER A 216 14.18 -7.05 1.48
N TYR A 217 14.62 -5.90 0.96
CA TYR A 217 15.15 -5.81 -0.39
C TYR A 217 14.14 -6.28 -1.45
N VAL A 218 12.97 -5.67 -1.46
CA VAL A 218 11.90 -5.99 -2.41
C VAL A 218 11.75 -4.85 -3.43
N THR A 219 11.66 -5.19 -4.70
CA THR A 219 11.34 -4.24 -5.78
C THR A 219 10.00 -4.59 -6.40
N VAL A 220 9.10 -3.60 -6.47
CA VAL A 220 7.88 -3.66 -7.28
C VAL A 220 8.00 -2.61 -8.38
N ASP A 221 8.05 -3.02 -9.63
CA ASP A 221 8.35 -2.14 -10.76
C ASP A 221 7.40 -2.38 -11.95
N LYS A 222 6.83 -1.30 -12.48
CA LYS A 222 5.99 -1.31 -13.69
C LYS A 222 4.82 -2.27 -13.64
N ILE A 223 4.20 -2.47 -12.48
CA ILE A 223 2.97 -3.25 -12.39
C ILE A 223 1.74 -2.36 -12.58
N THR A 224 0.66 -2.96 -13.09
CA THR A 224 -0.66 -2.33 -13.06
C THR A 224 -1.58 -3.08 -12.11
N ILE A 225 -2.41 -2.35 -11.37
CA ILE A 225 -3.47 -2.92 -10.54
C ILE A 225 -4.80 -2.32 -10.97
N ARG A 226 -5.80 -3.17 -11.21
CA ARG A 226 -7.15 -2.78 -11.63
C ARG A 226 -8.20 -3.56 -10.83
N ASN A 227 -8.41 -3.13 -9.59
CA ASN A 227 -9.33 -3.81 -8.67
C ASN A 227 -10.78 -3.37 -8.81
N ASN A 228 -11.03 -2.20 -9.42
CA ASN A 228 -12.38 -1.66 -9.58
C ASN A 228 -13.08 -2.13 -10.87
N VAL A 229 -12.69 -3.28 -11.42
CA VAL A 229 -13.37 -3.92 -12.55
C VAL A 229 -14.55 -4.72 -12.01
N ASP A 230 -15.74 -4.48 -12.57
CA ASP A 230 -17.02 -5.14 -12.23
C ASP A 230 -17.47 -4.94 -10.76
N GLY A 231 -17.02 -3.89 -10.11
CA GLY A 231 -17.43 -3.54 -8.75
C GLY A 231 -16.35 -2.92 -7.89
N HIS A 232 -16.60 -2.84 -6.59
CA HIS A 232 -15.69 -2.27 -5.60
C HIS A 232 -15.44 -3.27 -4.48
N GLY A 233 -14.25 -3.87 -4.47
CA GLY A 233 -13.86 -4.84 -3.47
C GLY A 233 -13.45 -4.18 -2.14
N PRO A 234 -13.90 -4.71 -1.00
CA PRO A 234 -13.52 -4.19 0.32
C PRO A 234 -12.05 -4.52 0.61
N SER A 235 -11.31 -3.54 1.14
CA SER A 235 -9.89 -3.69 1.49
C SER A 235 -9.06 -4.29 0.34
N THR A 236 -9.27 -3.77 -0.88
CA THR A 236 -8.49 -4.14 -2.07
C THR A 236 -7.36 -3.15 -2.28
N ASP A 237 -6.56 -2.95 -1.23
CA ASP A 237 -5.38 -2.10 -1.23
C ASP A 237 -4.44 -2.48 -2.40
N GLY A 238 -3.70 -1.52 -2.90
CA GLY A 238 -2.77 -1.74 -4.01
C GLY A 238 -1.51 -2.49 -3.56
N ILE A 239 -0.60 -1.79 -2.91
CA ILE A 239 0.66 -2.34 -2.41
C ILE A 239 0.82 -1.98 -0.94
N ASP A 240 0.83 -3.01 -0.08
CA ASP A 240 1.03 -2.91 1.36
C ASP A 240 2.45 -3.31 1.74
N VAL A 241 3.18 -2.43 2.39
CA VAL A 241 4.49 -2.73 2.99
C VAL A 241 4.30 -2.80 4.49
N ASP A 242 4.37 -4.00 5.07
CA ASP A 242 4.10 -4.26 6.49
C ASP A 242 5.35 -4.82 7.18
N SER A 243 5.87 -4.10 8.16
CA SER A 243 7.04 -4.51 8.96
C SER A 243 8.23 -4.98 8.10
N SER A 244 8.49 -4.29 7.00
CA SER A 244 9.46 -4.65 5.97
C SER A 244 10.45 -3.52 5.70
N LEU A 245 11.61 -3.88 5.18
CA LEU A 245 12.77 -2.99 5.06
C LEU A 245 13.27 -2.92 3.62
N TRP A 246 13.85 -1.77 3.23
CA TRP A 246 14.54 -1.61 1.94
C TRP A 246 13.66 -1.95 0.74
N THR A 247 12.45 -1.41 0.71
CA THR A 247 11.48 -1.65 -0.36
C THR A 247 11.51 -0.50 -1.38
N LEU A 248 11.55 -0.86 -2.66
CA LEU A 248 11.41 0.07 -3.79
C LEU A 248 10.12 -0.24 -4.55
N ILE A 249 9.25 0.74 -4.68
CA ILE A 249 8.05 0.70 -5.52
C ILE A 249 8.18 1.80 -6.56
N GLN A 250 8.14 1.46 -7.84
CA GLN A 250 8.31 2.46 -8.88
C GLN A 250 7.54 2.14 -10.17
N ASN A 251 7.19 3.19 -10.92
CA ASN A 251 6.56 3.10 -12.24
C ASN A 251 5.23 2.32 -12.24
N CYS A 252 4.52 2.28 -11.12
CA CYS A 252 3.28 1.53 -10.95
C CYS A 252 2.06 2.40 -11.27
N ASP A 253 0.98 1.78 -11.75
CA ASP A 253 -0.29 2.43 -12.07
C ASP A 253 -1.44 1.65 -11.41
N ILE A 254 -2.06 2.24 -10.37
CA ILE A 254 -2.99 1.56 -9.48
C ILE A 254 -4.39 2.19 -9.54
N ASP A 255 -5.40 1.33 -9.67
CA ASP A 255 -6.82 1.64 -9.47
C ASP A 255 -7.40 0.61 -8.50
N CYS A 256 -7.63 1.01 -7.26
CA CYS A 256 -8.16 0.15 -6.20
C CYS A 256 -9.28 0.83 -5.41
N ASN A 257 -9.92 0.11 -4.49
CA ASN A 257 -11.02 0.66 -3.68
C ASN A 257 -10.60 1.10 -2.27
N ASP A 258 -9.38 0.76 -1.84
CA ASP A 258 -8.80 1.19 -0.57
C ASP A 258 -7.46 1.92 -0.81
N ASP A 259 -6.49 1.88 0.09
CA ASP A 259 -5.22 2.61 -0.03
C ASP A 259 -4.36 2.09 -1.21
N ASN A 260 -3.77 2.99 -2.01
CA ASN A 260 -2.98 2.59 -3.17
C ASN A 260 -1.57 2.13 -2.77
N PHE A 261 -0.82 2.99 -2.08
CA PHE A 261 0.48 2.67 -1.48
C PHE A 261 0.33 2.80 0.02
N CYS A 262 0.40 1.68 0.74
CA CYS A 262 0.12 1.65 2.16
C CYS A 262 1.28 1.08 2.97
N LEU A 263 1.72 1.81 4.00
CA LEU A 263 2.77 1.36 4.91
C LEU A 263 2.15 1.01 6.26
N LYS A 264 2.44 -0.17 6.76
CA LYS A 264 1.87 -0.75 7.98
C LYS A 264 2.97 -1.36 8.86
N ALA A 265 2.74 -1.49 10.16
CA ALA A 265 3.72 -2.04 11.10
C ALA A 265 3.06 -2.75 12.30
N GLY A 266 1.94 -3.42 12.06
CA GLY A 266 1.23 -4.14 13.13
C GLY A 266 0.26 -3.31 13.95
N ARG A 267 -0.66 -3.99 14.64
CA ARG A 267 -1.82 -3.44 15.32
C ARG A 267 -1.84 -3.77 16.80
N ASP A 268 -2.03 -2.74 17.63
CA ASP A 268 -2.33 -2.82 19.05
C ASP A 268 -1.34 -3.72 19.83
N TRP A 269 -1.82 -4.50 20.79
CA TRP A 269 -1.01 -5.38 21.60
C TRP A 269 -0.15 -6.35 20.77
N ASP A 270 -0.72 -6.99 19.74
CA ASP A 270 0.02 -7.96 18.91
C ASP A 270 1.10 -7.28 18.07
N GLY A 271 0.81 -6.12 17.51
CA GLY A 271 1.80 -5.31 16.78
C GLY A 271 2.93 -4.82 17.67
N LEU A 272 2.63 -4.37 18.89
CA LEU A 272 3.64 -3.96 19.88
C LEU A 272 4.48 -5.14 20.39
N ARG A 273 3.89 -6.33 20.53
CA ARG A 273 4.61 -7.57 20.86
C ARG A 273 5.63 -7.94 19.79
N VAL A 274 5.25 -7.86 18.51
CA VAL A 274 6.14 -8.16 17.38
C VAL A 274 7.18 -7.07 17.22
N ASN A 275 6.81 -5.81 17.35
CA ASN A 275 7.67 -4.63 17.35
C ASN A 275 8.69 -4.59 16.19
N ARG A 276 8.22 -4.81 14.95
CA ARG A 276 9.03 -4.71 13.73
C ARG A 276 8.59 -3.49 12.91
N PRO A 277 9.51 -2.59 12.59
CA PRO A 277 9.18 -1.39 11.83
C PRO A 277 9.05 -1.66 10.33
N THR A 278 8.41 -0.70 9.64
CA THR A 278 8.53 -0.49 8.20
C THR A 278 9.47 0.68 7.97
N GLU A 279 10.60 0.42 7.30
CA GLU A 279 11.66 1.41 7.13
C GLU A 279 12.34 1.35 5.75
N TYR A 280 12.93 2.49 5.36
CA TYR A 280 13.70 2.61 4.11
C TYR A 280 12.85 2.24 2.89
N VAL A 281 11.67 2.84 2.81
CA VAL A 281 10.72 2.62 1.71
C VAL A 281 10.81 3.77 0.72
N VAL A 282 11.05 3.43 -0.54
CA VAL A 282 11.05 4.37 -1.67
C VAL A 282 9.87 4.08 -2.57
N ILE A 283 9.04 5.10 -2.82
CA ILE A 283 7.93 5.05 -3.77
C ILE A 283 8.11 6.20 -4.75
N ARG A 284 8.17 5.91 -6.06
CA ARG A 284 8.42 6.96 -7.05
C ARG A 284 7.83 6.67 -8.42
N ASN A 285 7.53 7.74 -9.19
CA ASN A 285 7.03 7.65 -10.57
C ASN A 285 5.77 6.77 -10.66
N CYS A 286 4.81 6.95 -9.75
CA CYS A 286 3.63 6.11 -9.67
C CYS A 286 2.35 6.92 -9.83
N ILE A 287 1.29 6.24 -10.27
CA ILE A 287 -0.05 6.80 -10.48
C ILE A 287 -1.05 6.04 -9.63
N ALA A 288 -1.90 6.76 -8.90
CA ALA A 288 -3.09 6.24 -8.24
C ALA A 288 -4.33 6.87 -8.90
N ARG A 289 -5.28 6.04 -9.33
CA ARG A 289 -6.45 6.52 -10.09
C ARG A 289 -7.69 6.73 -9.24
N LYS A 290 -7.83 5.99 -8.17
CA LYS A 290 -8.90 6.08 -7.16
C LYS A 290 -8.36 5.57 -5.83
N GLY A 291 -9.24 5.23 -4.91
CA GLY A 291 -8.89 4.64 -3.62
C GLY A 291 -8.90 5.64 -2.47
N ALA A 292 -8.64 5.15 -1.27
CA ALA A 292 -8.75 5.94 -0.05
C ALA A 292 -7.53 6.87 0.17
N GLY A 293 -6.34 6.44 -0.24
CA GLY A 293 -5.13 7.26 -0.15
C GLY A 293 -4.16 7.00 -1.30
N LEU A 294 -3.50 8.06 -1.80
CA LEU A 294 -2.35 7.90 -2.70
C LEU A 294 -1.21 7.27 -1.92
N LEU A 295 -0.73 7.93 -0.85
CA LEU A 295 0.18 7.36 0.14
C LEU A 295 -0.50 7.33 1.51
N THR A 296 -0.62 6.15 2.11
CA THR A 296 -1.16 5.97 3.45
C THR A 296 -0.12 5.38 4.39
N LEU A 297 0.02 5.97 5.58
CA LEU A 297 0.84 5.49 6.68
C LEU A 297 -0.07 5.07 7.82
N GLY A 298 -0.20 3.77 8.04
CA GLY A 298 -1.14 3.18 9.02
C GLY A 298 -2.42 2.61 8.37
N SER A 299 -3.47 2.34 9.20
CA SER A 299 -3.61 2.65 10.64
C SER A 299 -2.75 1.77 11.56
N GLU A 300 -2.16 0.71 11.07
CA GLU A 300 -1.33 -0.23 11.83
C GLU A 300 0.08 0.36 11.98
N THR A 301 0.36 1.03 13.13
CA THR A 301 1.61 1.77 13.36
C THR A 301 2.48 1.20 14.49
N SER A 302 2.08 0.09 15.12
CA SER A 302 2.65 -0.37 16.40
C SER A 302 4.17 -0.58 16.37
N GLY A 303 4.73 -1.09 15.26
CA GLY A 303 6.16 -1.29 15.08
C GLY A 303 6.93 -0.08 14.58
N SER A 304 6.23 1.05 14.32
CA SER A 304 6.77 2.29 13.72
C SER A 304 6.91 2.25 12.19
N ILE A 305 6.75 3.41 11.56
CA ILE A 305 6.94 3.64 10.13
C ILE A 305 7.88 4.84 9.99
N ARG A 306 9.05 4.63 9.38
CA ARG A 306 10.05 5.70 9.30
C ARG A 306 10.97 5.57 8.08
N HIS A 307 11.69 6.64 7.76
CA HIS A 307 12.57 6.70 6.60
C HIS A 307 11.82 6.37 5.31
N VAL A 308 10.79 7.19 4.99
CA VAL A 308 9.95 7.06 3.80
C VAL A 308 10.30 8.15 2.80
N TRP A 309 10.59 7.79 1.58
CA TRP A 309 10.81 8.70 0.45
C TRP A 309 9.78 8.41 -0.64
N ALA A 310 8.77 9.27 -0.76
CA ALA A 310 7.69 9.13 -1.73
C ALA A 310 7.65 10.37 -2.63
N THR A 311 8.04 10.23 -3.88
CA THR A 311 8.16 11.37 -4.81
C THR A 311 7.66 11.02 -6.21
N ASP A 312 7.33 12.09 -6.96
CA ASP A 312 6.91 11.97 -8.36
C ASP A 312 5.66 11.09 -8.50
N LEU A 313 4.64 11.41 -7.67
CA LEU A 313 3.39 10.66 -7.60
C LEU A 313 2.22 11.49 -8.15
N ILE A 314 1.31 10.82 -8.81
CA ILE A 314 0.09 11.41 -9.36
C ILE A 314 -1.13 10.71 -8.76
N GLY A 315 -2.06 11.49 -8.20
CA GLY A 315 -3.34 11.00 -7.68
C GLY A 315 -4.52 11.57 -8.46
N TYR A 316 -5.38 10.72 -8.99
CA TYR A 316 -6.63 11.11 -9.64
C TYR A 316 -7.82 10.65 -8.81
N GLY A 317 -8.50 11.60 -8.16
CA GLY A 317 -9.72 11.32 -7.39
C GLY A 317 -9.50 10.44 -6.15
N THR A 318 -8.27 10.36 -5.62
CA THR A 318 -7.99 9.62 -4.38
C THR A 318 -8.61 10.31 -3.17
N GLY A 319 -9.00 9.55 -2.16
CA GLY A 319 -9.56 10.09 -0.92
C GLY A 319 -8.61 11.05 -0.20
N ASN A 320 -7.30 10.77 -0.25
CA ASN A 320 -6.26 11.65 0.28
C ASN A 320 -4.98 11.56 -0.56
N ALA A 321 -4.14 12.61 -0.60
CA ALA A 321 -2.80 12.48 -1.16
C ALA A 321 -1.84 11.87 -0.13
N LEU A 322 -1.60 12.54 1.00
CA LEU A 322 -0.91 11.96 2.15
C LEU A 322 -1.92 11.68 3.26
N ASN A 323 -2.02 10.43 3.69
CA ASN A 323 -2.92 9.98 4.74
C ASN A 323 -2.13 9.32 5.87
N ILE A 324 -2.04 9.97 7.04
CA ILE A 324 -1.42 9.40 8.24
C ILE A 324 -2.54 9.10 9.22
N LYS A 325 -2.76 7.82 9.49
CA LYS A 325 -3.85 7.36 10.38
C LYS A 325 -3.31 6.39 11.43
N SER A 326 -3.86 6.45 12.64
CA SER A 326 -3.52 5.55 13.75
C SER A 326 -4.69 5.47 14.74
N ALA A 327 -4.48 4.85 15.90
CA ALA A 327 -5.43 4.84 17.00
C ALA A 327 -4.69 4.92 18.35
N LYS A 328 -5.39 5.29 19.43
CA LYS A 328 -4.81 5.45 20.78
C LYS A 328 -4.29 4.14 21.40
N THR A 329 -4.46 3.02 20.70
CA THR A 329 -3.98 1.69 21.12
C THR A 329 -2.85 1.15 20.24
N ARG A 330 -2.52 1.86 19.11
CA ARG A 330 -1.53 1.40 18.14
C ARG A 330 -0.10 1.57 18.62
N GLY A 331 0.20 2.72 19.28
CA GLY A 331 1.58 3.09 19.61
C GLY A 331 2.44 3.31 18.36
N GLY A 332 3.75 3.13 18.55
CA GLY A 332 4.73 3.34 17.49
C GLY A 332 4.95 4.81 17.12
N THR A 333 5.85 5.03 16.17
CA THR A 333 6.19 6.36 15.68
C THR A 333 6.11 6.39 14.15
N VAL A 334 5.45 7.40 13.60
CA VAL A 334 5.52 7.75 12.17
C VAL A 334 6.43 8.95 12.04
N GLU A 335 7.60 8.79 11.40
CA GLU A 335 8.61 9.85 11.33
C GLU A 335 9.51 9.76 10.09
N ASP A 336 10.24 10.85 9.83
CA ASP A 336 11.20 10.97 8.73
C ASP A 336 10.58 10.61 7.37
N VAL A 337 9.43 11.23 7.11
CA VAL A 337 8.66 11.05 5.88
C VAL A 337 8.93 12.22 4.94
N TYR A 338 9.27 11.91 3.71
CA TYR A 338 9.44 12.87 2.62
C TYR A 338 8.40 12.56 1.53
N PHE A 339 7.49 13.51 1.32
CA PHE A 339 6.40 13.41 0.35
C PHE A 339 6.48 14.59 -0.59
N GLY A 340 6.90 14.38 -1.83
CA GLY A 340 7.23 15.48 -2.72
C GLY A 340 7.03 15.25 -4.20
N ASN A 341 7.01 16.34 -4.98
CA ASN A 341 6.72 16.31 -6.42
C ASN A 341 5.38 15.64 -6.72
N ILE A 342 4.31 16.13 -6.07
CA ILE A 342 2.99 15.50 -6.11
C ILE A 342 2.05 16.31 -6.99
N THR A 343 1.33 15.60 -7.85
CA THR A 343 0.16 16.14 -8.55
C THR A 343 -1.09 15.42 -8.05
N MET A 344 -2.11 16.17 -7.64
CA MET A 344 -3.42 15.62 -7.26
C MET A 344 -4.53 16.36 -7.99
N GLU A 345 -5.41 15.61 -8.65
CA GLU A 345 -6.57 16.16 -9.36
C GLU A 345 -7.85 15.55 -8.81
N GLY A 346 -8.72 16.40 -8.24
CA GLY A 346 -9.95 15.97 -7.59
C GLY A 346 -9.70 15.16 -6.30
N GLY A 347 -10.76 14.60 -5.75
CA GLY A 347 -10.70 13.74 -4.58
C GLY A 347 -10.92 14.45 -3.25
N GLY A 348 -10.33 13.90 -2.18
CA GLY A 348 -10.56 14.34 -0.80
C GLY A 348 -9.55 15.36 -0.30
N ASN A 349 -8.74 14.98 0.69
CA ASN A 349 -7.80 15.91 1.33
C ASN A 349 -6.39 15.78 0.74
N VAL A 350 -5.67 16.90 0.60
CA VAL A 350 -4.25 16.79 0.22
C VAL A 350 -3.45 16.20 1.38
N ILE A 351 -3.60 16.77 2.57
CA ILE A 351 -2.96 16.24 3.78
C ILE A 351 -4.04 15.85 4.79
N GLN A 352 -4.06 14.57 5.15
CA GLN A 352 -4.92 14.03 6.20
C GLN A 352 -4.04 13.41 7.30
N VAL A 353 -4.22 13.85 8.55
CA VAL A 353 -3.59 13.24 9.72
C VAL A 353 -4.65 13.02 10.79
N ASN A 354 -4.85 11.76 11.18
CA ASN A 354 -5.81 11.39 12.21
C ASN A 354 -5.29 10.23 13.08
N PRO A 355 -4.65 10.49 14.21
CA PRO A 355 -4.17 9.45 15.13
C PRO A 355 -5.27 8.84 16.02
N ASN A 356 -6.54 9.15 15.76
CA ASN A 356 -7.71 8.51 16.37
C ASN A 356 -8.73 8.11 15.28
N TRP A 357 -8.23 7.39 14.27
CA TRP A 357 -8.97 7.06 13.07
C TRP A 357 -9.99 5.93 13.32
N ASN A 358 -11.20 6.14 12.77
CA ASN A 358 -12.30 5.17 12.72
C ASN A 358 -12.49 4.36 14.03
N PRO A 359 -13.04 4.97 15.10
CA PRO A 359 -13.16 4.31 16.40
C PRO A 359 -13.90 2.97 16.35
N ALA A 360 -14.93 2.83 15.54
CA ALA A 360 -15.70 1.59 15.41
C ALA A 360 -14.87 0.41 14.85
N TYR A 361 -13.86 0.70 14.04
CA TYR A 361 -12.89 -0.31 13.58
C TYR A 361 -11.71 -0.45 14.54
N SER A 362 -11.23 0.66 15.08
CA SER A 362 -9.97 0.69 15.83
C SER A 362 -10.07 0.13 17.24
N TYR A 363 -11.22 0.30 17.90
CA TYR A 363 -11.40 -0.13 19.29
C TYR A 363 -12.31 -1.33 19.38
N SER A 364 -11.74 -2.41 19.90
CA SER A 364 -12.45 -3.68 20.05
C SER A 364 -13.24 -3.70 21.37
N THR A 365 -14.51 -4.01 21.26
CA THR A 365 -15.41 -4.16 22.41
C THR A 365 -16.25 -5.41 22.23
N LEU A 366 -16.37 -6.23 23.28
CA LEU A 366 -17.19 -7.43 23.22
C LEU A 366 -18.65 -7.05 23.49
N PRO A 367 -19.58 -7.26 22.54
CA PRO A 367 -21.00 -6.96 22.77
C PRO A 367 -21.64 -7.89 23.82
N ALA A 368 -22.79 -7.48 24.33
CA ALA A 368 -23.57 -8.33 25.22
C ALA A 368 -23.92 -9.67 24.56
N GLY A 369 -23.85 -10.76 25.33
CA GLY A 369 -24.11 -12.12 24.82
C GLY A 369 -22.88 -12.91 24.36
N TYR A 370 -21.71 -12.26 24.25
CA TYR A 370 -20.44 -12.94 24.03
C TYR A 370 -19.64 -13.04 25.32
N THR A 371 -18.97 -14.17 25.52
CA THR A 371 -18.04 -14.35 26.65
C THR A 371 -16.64 -14.67 26.13
N PRO A 372 -15.56 -14.40 26.89
CA PRO A 372 -14.19 -14.69 26.45
C PRO A 372 -13.97 -16.14 26.00
N ASP A 373 -14.65 -17.09 26.61
CA ASP A 373 -14.55 -18.53 26.30
C ASP A 373 -15.35 -18.94 25.05
N SER A 374 -16.23 -18.08 24.57
CA SER A 374 -17.10 -18.34 23.39
C SER A 374 -16.60 -17.74 22.08
N ILE A 375 -15.46 -17.08 22.09
CA ILE A 375 -14.94 -16.34 20.94
C ILE A 375 -13.67 -16.98 20.35
N PRO A 376 -13.41 -16.80 19.03
CA PRO A 376 -12.19 -17.30 18.40
C PRO A 376 -10.92 -16.63 18.94
N LEU A 377 -9.79 -17.33 18.89
CA LEU A 377 -8.49 -16.84 19.39
C LEU A 377 -8.06 -15.49 18.79
N HIS A 378 -8.34 -15.23 17.53
CA HIS A 378 -7.98 -13.94 16.90
C HIS A 378 -8.83 -12.78 17.45
N TRP A 379 -10.06 -13.02 17.91
CA TRP A 379 -10.85 -12.03 18.64
C TRP A 379 -10.17 -11.66 19.97
N THR A 380 -9.71 -12.65 20.72
CA THR A 380 -8.98 -12.43 21.98
C THR A 380 -7.76 -11.54 21.78
N LYS A 381 -6.99 -11.74 20.69
CA LYS A 381 -5.84 -10.89 20.37
C LYS A 381 -6.22 -9.41 20.19
N LEU A 382 -7.34 -9.14 19.51
CA LEU A 382 -7.83 -7.78 19.30
C LEU A 382 -8.45 -7.15 20.55
N LEU A 383 -8.96 -7.96 21.47
CA LEU A 383 -9.50 -7.53 22.77
C LEU A 383 -8.41 -7.37 23.84
N THR A 384 -7.20 -7.87 23.59
CA THR A 384 -6.08 -7.73 24.54
C THR A 384 -5.64 -6.27 24.65
N HIS A 385 -5.68 -5.73 25.85
CA HIS A 385 -5.32 -4.35 26.12
C HIS A 385 -3.81 -4.14 26.02
N VAL A 386 -3.44 -2.93 25.63
CA VAL A 386 -2.06 -2.44 25.65
C VAL A 386 -1.74 -1.91 27.05
N GLU A 387 -0.78 -2.54 27.71
CA GLU A 387 -0.36 -2.15 29.06
C GLU A 387 1.13 -1.76 29.14
N PRO A 388 1.45 -0.63 29.77
CA PRO A 388 0.52 0.45 30.19
C PRO A 388 -0.09 1.14 28.96
N ALA A 389 -1.28 1.74 29.12
CA ALA A 389 -2.02 2.39 28.03
C ALA A 389 -1.19 3.45 27.27
N SER A 390 -0.24 4.08 27.94
CA SER A 390 0.69 5.05 27.32
C SER A 390 1.54 4.47 26.19
N LYS A 391 1.80 3.16 26.16
CA LYS A 391 2.49 2.50 25.03
C LYS A 391 1.64 2.46 23.76
N GLY A 392 0.33 2.56 23.89
CA GLY A 392 -0.61 2.62 22.77
C GLY A 392 -0.70 3.98 22.10
N ILE A 393 -0.15 5.04 22.71
CA ILE A 393 -0.23 6.38 22.16
C ILE A 393 0.77 6.55 21.00
N PRO A 394 0.30 6.76 19.76
CA PRO A 394 1.18 6.92 18.61
C PRO A 394 1.89 8.28 18.62
N LYS A 395 3.07 8.35 18.02
CA LYS A 395 3.82 9.58 17.78
C LYS A 395 3.87 9.87 16.30
N ILE A 396 3.68 11.12 15.89
CA ILE A 396 3.75 11.55 14.49
C ILE A 396 4.61 12.80 14.43
N GLN A 397 5.75 12.71 13.74
CA GLN A 397 6.72 13.79 13.72
C GLN A 397 7.64 13.78 12.49
N ASN A 398 8.32 14.90 12.22
CA ASN A 398 9.32 15.03 11.15
C ASN A 398 8.75 14.66 9.77
N ILE A 399 7.67 15.31 9.38
CA ILE A 399 7.00 15.09 8.09
C ILE A 399 7.33 16.24 7.15
N ASN A 400 7.91 15.93 6.00
CA ASN A 400 8.34 16.89 4.99
C ASN A 400 7.48 16.76 3.74
N VAL A 401 6.72 17.79 3.40
CA VAL A 401 5.85 17.85 2.23
C VAL A 401 6.33 18.97 1.31
N PHE A 402 6.62 18.65 0.06
CA PHE A 402 7.21 19.65 -0.84
C PHE A 402 6.79 19.48 -2.30
N ASN A 403 6.74 20.59 -3.02
CA ASN A 403 6.41 20.64 -4.45
C ASN A 403 5.08 19.94 -4.75
N VAL A 404 4.00 20.35 -4.10
CA VAL A 404 2.67 19.79 -4.29
C VAL A 404 1.82 20.72 -5.13
N ASN A 405 1.26 20.21 -6.20
CA ASN A 405 0.24 20.88 -7.00
C ASN A 405 -1.06 20.09 -6.94
N ALA A 406 -2.07 20.64 -6.27
CA ALA A 406 -3.37 19.98 -6.09
C ALA A 406 -4.50 20.89 -6.58
N LYS A 407 -5.44 20.31 -7.34
CA LYS A 407 -6.58 21.01 -7.91
C LYS A 407 -7.88 20.30 -7.60
N ASP A 408 -8.93 21.07 -7.39
CA ASP A 408 -10.31 20.60 -7.24
C ASP A 408 -10.47 19.55 -6.14
N VAL A 409 -9.71 19.69 -5.03
CA VAL A 409 -9.78 18.81 -3.87
C VAL A 409 -10.81 19.31 -2.85
N LYS A 410 -11.27 18.43 -1.98
CA LYS A 410 -12.24 18.82 -0.94
C LYS A 410 -11.60 19.72 0.13
N LYS A 411 -10.42 19.38 0.62
CA LYS A 411 -9.75 20.11 1.70
C LYS A 411 -8.23 20.12 1.50
N ALA A 412 -7.58 21.25 1.77
CA ALA A 412 -6.14 21.32 1.66
C ALA A 412 -5.44 20.55 2.78
N ILE A 413 -5.69 20.90 4.05
CA ILE A 413 -5.07 20.24 5.21
C ILE A 413 -6.16 19.90 6.24
N ASN A 414 -6.19 18.66 6.69
CA ASN A 414 -7.01 18.20 7.79
C ASN A 414 -6.16 17.37 8.74
N ALA A 415 -5.49 18.02 9.67
CA ALA A 415 -4.55 17.40 10.59
C ALA A 415 -4.99 17.64 12.02
N ILE A 416 -5.50 16.59 12.67
CA ILE A 416 -6.11 16.70 13.99
C ILE A 416 -5.43 15.67 14.90
N GLY A 417 -4.52 16.18 15.74
CA GLY A 417 -3.94 15.43 16.85
C GLY A 417 -4.87 15.37 18.07
N PHE A 418 -4.31 15.10 19.22
CA PHE A 418 -4.98 15.19 20.52
C PHE A 418 -3.93 15.44 21.61
N SER A 419 -4.35 15.70 22.86
CA SER A 419 -3.45 16.15 23.94
C SER A 419 -2.25 15.24 24.16
N GLU A 420 -2.42 13.93 24.00
CA GLU A 420 -1.36 12.93 24.18
C GLU A 420 -0.54 12.69 22.89
N THR A 421 -1.07 13.08 21.72
CA THR A 421 -0.38 12.98 20.43
C THR A 421 -0.31 14.33 19.74
N ILE A 422 0.68 15.11 20.10
CA ILE A 422 1.01 16.36 19.41
C ILE A 422 1.69 16.04 18.09
N LEU A 423 1.18 16.62 17.00
CA LEU A 423 1.77 16.49 15.65
C LEU A 423 2.98 17.43 15.54
N LYS A 424 4.21 16.89 15.46
CA LYS A 424 5.44 17.68 15.60
C LYS A 424 6.25 17.81 14.31
N ASN A 425 6.83 18.99 14.09
CA ASN A 425 7.84 19.23 13.06
C ASN A 425 7.36 18.85 11.66
N PHE A 426 6.25 19.42 11.21
CA PHE A 426 5.83 19.31 9.81
C PHE A 426 6.40 20.47 9.02
N ASN A 427 7.00 20.18 7.88
CA ASN A 427 7.60 21.18 7.00
C ASN A 427 6.90 21.14 5.64
N PHE A 428 6.26 22.25 5.28
CA PHE A 428 5.60 22.42 3.99
C PHE A 428 6.38 23.42 3.16
N LYS A 429 6.72 23.01 1.92
CA LYS A 429 7.49 23.85 1.00
C LYS A 429 6.98 23.78 -0.43
N ASN A 430 6.72 24.94 -1.05
CA ASN A 430 6.25 25.03 -2.43
C ASN A 430 4.95 24.25 -2.67
N LEU A 431 3.88 24.56 -1.97
CA LEU A 431 2.57 23.99 -2.18
C LEU A 431 1.65 24.97 -2.89
N ASN A 432 0.96 24.52 -3.93
CA ASN A 432 -0.09 25.25 -4.62
C ASN A 432 -1.36 24.39 -4.65
N ILE A 433 -2.36 24.76 -3.85
CA ILE A 433 -3.56 23.94 -3.61
C ILE A 433 -4.81 24.77 -3.88
N THR A 434 -5.68 24.29 -4.79
CA THR A 434 -7.06 24.76 -4.91
C THR A 434 -8.01 23.72 -4.30
N ALA A 435 -8.82 24.13 -3.33
CA ALA A 435 -9.67 23.27 -2.54
C ALA A 435 -11.06 23.87 -2.31
N ALA A 436 -12.06 23.07 -1.97
CA ALA A 436 -13.35 23.58 -1.52
C ALA A 436 -13.20 24.34 -0.20
N THR A 437 -12.39 23.83 0.75
CA THR A 437 -12.07 24.46 2.03
C THR A 437 -10.59 24.39 2.35
N ALA A 438 -10.05 25.36 3.12
CA ALA A 438 -8.65 25.35 3.54
C ALA A 438 -8.37 24.22 4.57
N GLY A 439 -9.19 24.10 5.59
CA GLY A 439 -9.13 23.01 6.58
C GLY A 439 -8.65 23.40 7.97
N ASN A 440 -8.18 22.40 8.74
CA ASN A 440 -7.88 22.53 10.16
C ASN A 440 -6.53 21.91 10.53
N ILE A 441 -5.87 22.51 11.52
CA ILE A 441 -4.67 22.00 12.19
C ILE A 441 -4.92 22.11 13.70
N GLU A 442 -4.90 20.96 14.40
CA GLU A 442 -5.13 20.92 15.83
C GLU A 442 -4.09 20.04 16.54
N PHE A 443 -3.70 20.46 17.75
CA PHE A 443 -2.67 19.81 18.56
C PHE A 443 -1.36 19.62 17.79
N ALA A 444 -0.80 20.73 17.30
CA ALA A 444 0.40 20.76 16.46
C ALA A 444 1.53 21.57 17.09
N GLN A 445 2.78 21.22 16.79
CA GLN A 445 3.95 21.92 17.30
C GLN A 445 5.05 22.04 16.23
N ASN A 446 5.64 23.25 16.11
CA ASN A 446 6.79 23.54 15.24
C ASN A 446 6.53 23.17 13.76
N TRP A 447 5.50 23.76 13.16
CA TRP A 447 5.23 23.59 11.72
C TRP A 447 5.75 24.79 10.94
N THR A 448 6.37 24.53 9.81
CA THR A 448 6.86 25.58 8.90
C THR A 448 6.10 25.57 7.58
N PHE A 449 5.85 26.76 7.03
CA PHE A 449 5.20 26.98 5.76
C PHE A 449 6.07 27.92 4.92
N ASP A 450 6.74 27.38 3.92
CA ASP A 450 7.60 28.12 3.00
C ASP A 450 7.00 28.05 1.57
N ASN A 451 6.58 29.20 1.05
CA ASN A 451 5.93 29.31 -0.26
C ASN A 451 4.70 28.38 -0.40
N VAL A 452 3.77 28.47 0.55
CA VAL A 452 2.52 27.71 0.56
C VAL A 452 1.36 28.61 0.16
N LYS A 453 0.67 28.25 -0.93
CA LYS A 453 -0.52 28.94 -1.42
C LYS A 453 -1.71 27.98 -1.37
N ILE A 454 -2.72 28.33 -0.59
CA ILE A 454 -4.01 27.63 -0.52
C ILE A 454 -5.10 28.60 -0.98
N THR A 455 -5.85 28.20 -2.00
CA THR A 455 -7.00 28.94 -2.52
C THR A 455 -8.25 28.11 -2.23
N ALA A 456 -9.04 28.54 -1.26
CA ALA A 456 -10.29 27.88 -0.88
C ALA A 456 -11.49 28.53 -1.58
N ALA A 457 -12.37 27.72 -2.15
CA ALA A 457 -13.55 28.20 -2.86
C ALA A 457 -14.56 28.92 -1.95
N ASP A 458 -14.61 28.54 -0.66
CA ASP A 458 -15.41 29.16 0.39
C ASP A 458 -14.72 30.36 1.05
N ALA A 459 -13.60 30.82 0.51
CA ALA A 459 -12.75 31.87 1.05
C ALA A 459 -12.23 31.61 2.48
N SER A 460 -12.30 30.36 2.98
CA SER A 460 -11.75 30.00 4.30
C SER A 460 -10.22 30.05 4.31
N THR A 461 -9.67 30.26 5.51
CA THR A 461 -8.25 30.11 5.82
C THR A 461 -8.05 28.89 6.72
N LEU A 462 -6.80 28.39 6.83
CA LEU A 462 -6.47 27.32 7.76
C LEU A 462 -6.80 27.73 9.21
N LYS A 463 -7.64 26.94 9.86
CA LYS A 463 -7.96 27.11 11.28
C LYS A 463 -6.92 26.37 12.10
N VAL A 464 -6.27 27.09 13.03
CA VAL A 464 -5.24 26.52 13.90
C VAL A 464 -5.71 26.62 15.35
N ALA A 465 -5.72 25.47 16.06
CA ALA A 465 -6.13 25.38 17.45
C ALA A 465 -5.17 24.49 18.26
N ASN A 466 -5.00 24.78 19.54
CA ASN A 466 -4.15 24.00 20.44
C ASN A 466 -2.73 23.75 19.89
N ALA A 467 -2.13 24.77 19.27
CA ALA A 467 -0.87 24.64 18.55
C ALA A 467 0.17 25.66 19.01
N THR A 468 1.45 25.29 18.94
CA THR A 468 2.59 26.15 19.28
C THR A 468 3.59 26.19 18.15
N GLY A 469 4.02 27.39 17.72
CA GLY A 469 4.99 27.50 16.61
C GLY A 469 4.42 27.06 15.25
N VAL A 470 3.12 27.26 15.04
CA VAL A 470 2.42 26.97 13.77
C VAL A 470 1.85 28.29 13.23
N LYS A 471 2.40 28.75 12.11
CA LYS A 471 1.99 30.01 11.45
C LYS A 471 1.88 29.72 9.95
N PRO A 472 0.68 29.34 9.45
CA PRO A 472 0.44 29.10 8.03
C PRO A 472 0.59 30.33 7.16
#